data_6352134d10993e7c74a56eb12bfd3f06
#
_entry.id   6352134d10993e7c74a56eb12bfd3f06
#
_cell.length_a   1.000
_cell.length_b   1.000
_cell.length_c   1.000
_cell.angle_alpha   90.00
_cell.angle_beta   90.00
_cell.angle_gamma   90.00
#
_symmetry.space_group_name_H-M   'P 1'
#
loop_
_entity.id
_entity.type
_entity.pdbx_description
1 polymer ?
#
loop_
_entity_poly.entity_id
_entity_poly.type
_entity_poly.pdbx_seq_one_letter_code
_entity_poly.pdbx_strand_id
1 'polypeptide(L)'
;TKRKLREMGAAALLDALEAQNETLTLGLGFDERIRLVVDEAHSAFTHSKVEGLIRRAGLRYPTADLRRLDLVEERGLDRGLIAQLGTCSFVDRQQNVVFQGFTGSGKSYLGCALAKQACQHRIRAHYIRMPDLEESWAAARDRPAGKEKWLRKYAAFTLLVIDEWLLDSPDDSIRGMLLELLERRYDAASTVFCSFKVCVYAAMFIIASGPYDVPTRT
;
A
#
# COMPACT_ATOMS: atom_id res chain seq x y z
N THR A 1 1.23 -4.57 -39.13
CA THR A 1 1.67 -5.14 -37.83
C THR A 1 1.47 -4.12 -36.69
N LYS A 2 1.97 -2.86 -36.79
CA LYS A 2 1.88 -1.83 -35.74
C LYS A 2 0.45 -1.56 -35.27
N ARG A 3 -0.52 -1.40 -36.21
CA ARG A 3 -1.94 -1.20 -35.89
C ARG A 3 -2.49 -2.38 -35.06
N LYS A 4 -2.19 -3.61 -35.48
CA LYS A 4 -2.66 -4.82 -34.76
C LYS A 4 -2.12 -4.89 -33.34
N LEU A 5 -0.85 -4.55 -33.10
CA LEU A 5 -0.28 -4.52 -31.73
C LEU A 5 -0.97 -3.47 -30.84
N ARG A 6 -1.32 -2.30 -31.38
CA ARG A 6 -2.09 -1.29 -30.63
C ARG A 6 -3.51 -1.76 -30.32
N GLU A 7 -4.18 -2.37 -31.30
CA GLU A 7 -5.54 -2.94 -31.10
C GLU A 7 -5.56 -4.06 -30.03
N MET A 8 -4.46 -4.82 -29.92
CA MET A 8 -4.26 -5.86 -28.90
C MET A 8 -3.85 -5.29 -27.52
N GLY A 9 -3.68 -3.97 -27.40
CA GLY A 9 -3.18 -3.35 -26.16
C GLY A 9 -1.69 -3.61 -25.88
N ALA A 10 -0.92 -4.04 -26.87
CA ALA A 10 0.50 -4.37 -26.76
C ALA A 10 1.41 -3.18 -27.16
N ALA A 11 1.06 -1.96 -26.69
CA ALA A 11 1.81 -0.75 -27.02
C ALA A 11 3.27 -0.84 -26.56
N ALA A 12 3.53 -1.31 -25.33
CA ALA A 12 4.89 -1.48 -24.82
C ALA A 12 5.74 -2.43 -25.67
N LEU A 13 5.14 -3.49 -26.25
CA LEU A 13 5.82 -4.38 -27.16
C LEU A 13 6.16 -3.69 -28.49
N LEU A 14 5.26 -2.83 -28.98
CA LEU A 14 5.52 -2.05 -30.18
C LEU A 14 6.65 -1.06 -29.96
N ASP A 15 6.63 -0.34 -28.82
CA ASP A 15 7.67 0.63 -28.49
C ASP A 15 9.04 -0.03 -28.34
N ALA A 16 9.10 -1.21 -27.70
CA ALA A 16 10.32 -2.01 -27.59
C ALA A 16 10.83 -2.52 -28.94
N LEU A 17 9.93 -2.92 -29.85
CA LEU A 17 10.29 -3.31 -31.20
C LEU A 17 10.86 -2.13 -32.04
N GLU A 18 10.26 -0.93 -31.86
CA GLU A 18 10.71 0.28 -32.55
C GLU A 18 12.03 0.83 -31.96
N ALA A 19 12.30 0.58 -30.68
CA ALA A 19 13.53 0.99 -30.01
C ALA A 19 14.74 0.08 -30.32
N GLN A 20 14.53 -1.10 -30.96
CA GLN A 20 15.66 -1.97 -31.33
C GLN A 20 16.61 -1.25 -32.27
N ASN A 21 17.84 -1.11 -31.82
CA ASN A 21 18.92 -0.59 -32.67
C ASN A 21 19.49 -1.73 -33.53
N GLU A 22 19.31 -1.63 -34.84
CA GLU A 22 19.81 -2.66 -35.80
C GLU A 22 21.32 -2.91 -35.69
N THR A 23 22.09 -1.86 -35.41
CA THR A 23 23.57 -1.97 -35.29
C THR A 23 23.95 -2.80 -34.05
N LEU A 24 23.22 -2.65 -32.92
CA LEU A 24 23.52 -3.38 -31.69
C LEU A 24 22.98 -4.82 -31.70
N THR A 25 22.03 -5.12 -32.58
CA THR A 25 21.42 -6.44 -32.72
C THR A 25 21.98 -7.23 -33.89
N LEU A 26 22.93 -6.65 -34.67
CA LEU A 26 23.70 -7.35 -35.70
C LEU A 26 24.46 -8.52 -35.06
N GLY A 27 24.16 -9.74 -35.49
CA GLY A 27 24.79 -10.97 -35.00
C GLY A 27 23.95 -11.71 -33.92
N LEU A 28 22.88 -11.13 -33.42
CA LEU A 28 21.93 -11.84 -32.54
C LEU A 28 20.97 -12.69 -33.37
N GLY A 29 20.71 -13.92 -32.91
CA GLY A 29 19.69 -14.78 -33.47
C GLY A 29 18.29 -14.22 -33.30
N PHE A 30 17.32 -14.73 -34.07
CA PHE A 30 15.93 -14.29 -33.97
C PHE A 30 15.36 -14.42 -32.55
N ASP A 31 15.61 -15.55 -31.87
CA ASP A 31 15.10 -15.82 -30.52
C ASP A 31 15.70 -14.87 -29.46
N GLU A 32 16.97 -14.52 -29.60
CA GLU A 32 17.65 -13.56 -28.72
C GLU A 32 17.07 -12.16 -28.89
N ARG A 33 16.82 -11.73 -30.10
CA ARG A 33 16.18 -10.43 -30.38
C ARG A 33 14.76 -10.36 -29.85
N ILE A 34 13.97 -11.43 -30.00
CA ILE A 34 12.62 -11.50 -29.45
C ILE A 34 12.66 -11.46 -27.95
N ARG A 35 13.60 -12.17 -27.29
CA ARG A 35 13.76 -12.12 -25.82
C ARG A 35 14.00 -10.70 -25.36
N LEU A 36 14.93 -9.97 -25.95
CA LEU A 36 15.22 -8.58 -25.59
C LEU A 36 13.98 -7.68 -25.70
N VAL A 37 13.21 -7.81 -26.79
CA VAL A 37 11.97 -7.04 -26.99
C VAL A 37 10.93 -7.37 -25.94
N VAL A 38 10.74 -8.64 -25.60
CA VAL A 38 9.76 -9.07 -24.61
C VAL A 38 10.17 -8.61 -23.22
N ASP A 39 11.45 -8.70 -22.86
CA ASP A 39 11.96 -8.28 -21.55
C ASP A 39 11.79 -6.75 -21.37
N GLU A 40 12.13 -5.97 -22.39
CA GLU A 40 11.92 -4.50 -22.36
C GLU A 40 10.44 -4.15 -22.25
N ALA A 41 9.59 -4.74 -23.09
CA ALA A 41 8.15 -4.53 -23.07
C ALA A 41 7.52 -4.92 -21.71
N HIS A 42 7.96 -6.05 -21.13
CA HIS A 42 7.51 -6.51 -19.83
C HIS A 42 7.95 -5.56 -18.70
N SER A 43 9.18 -5.04 -18.78
CA SER A 43 9.70 -4.06 -17.83
C SER A 43 8.88 -2.76 -17.86
N ALA A 44 8.67 -2.20 -19.07
CA ALA A 44 7.86 -1.00 -19.27
C ALA A 44 6.40 -1.18 -18.79
N PHE A 45 5.79 -2.32 -19.11
CA PHE A 45 4.43 -2.66 -18.67
C PHE A 45 4.33 -2.76 -17.14
N THR A 46 5.30 -3.42 -16.50
CA THR A 46 5.37 -3.57 -15.05
C THR A 46 5.54 -2.21 -14.39
N HIS A 47 6.44 -1.37 -14.91
CA HIS A 47 6.67 -0.02 -14.41
C HIS A 47 5.39 0.84 -14.48
N SER A 48 4.72 0.85 -15.63
CA SER A 48 3.47 1.58 -15.82
C SER A 48 2.36 1.12 -14.86
N LYS A 49 2.26 -0.18 -14.59
CA LYS A 49 1.31 -0.72 -13.59
C LYS A 49 1.63 -0.21 -12.18
N VAL A 50 2.90 -0.23 -11.78
CA VAL A 50 3.35 0.25 -10.47
C VAL A 50 3.05 1.75 -10.32
N GLU A 51 3.39 2.57 -11.31
CA GLU A 51 3.07 4.00 -11.31
C GLU A 51 1.56 4.24 -11.20
N GLY A 52 0.77 3.45 -11.92
CA GLY A 52 -0.68 3.49 -11.84
C GLY A 52 -1.21 3.15 -10.43
N LEU A 53 -0.61 2.19 -9.74
CA LEU A 53 -0.95 1.86 -8.35
C LEU A 53 -0.59 3.02 -7.41
N ILE A 54 0.64 3.55 -7.50
CA ILE A 54 1.11 4.68 -6.67
C ILE A 54 0.19 5.90 -6.84
N ARG A 55 -0.14 6.26 -8.08
CA ARG A 55 -1.05 7.39 -8.35
C ARG A 55 -2.43 7.20 -7.73
N ARG A 56 -2.98 5.98 -7.75
CA ARG A 56 -4.29 5.64 -7.15
C ARG A 56 -4.25 5.42 -5.64
N ALA A 57 -3.06 5.29 -5.06
CA ALA A 57 -2.91 5.08 -3.62
C ALA A 57 -3.28 6.32 -2.78
N GLY A 58 -3.37 7.51 -3.35
CA GLY A 58 -3.80 8.74 -2.66
C GLY A 58 -2.79 9.23 -1.61
N LEU A 59 -1.49 9.03 -1.85
CA LEU A 59 -0.44 9.34 -0.89
C LEU A 59 -0.34 10.84 -0.61
N ARG A 60 -0.38 11.24 0.68
CA ARG A 60 -0.12 12.63 1.12
C ARG A 60 1.30 13.08 0.76
N TYR A 61 2.26 12.16 0.85
CA TYR A 61 3.66 12.39 0.50
C TYR A 61 4.08 11.44 -0.64
N PRO A 62 3.85 11.79 -1.92
CA PRO A 62 4.18 10.92 -3.05
C PRO A 62 5.67 10.61 -3.20
N THR A 63 6.52 11.51 -2.69
CA THR A 63 7.99 11.37 -2.69
C THR A 63 8.51 10.53 -1.52
N ALA A 64 7.65 10.12 -0.56
CA ALA A 64 8.07 9.30 0.57
C ALA A 64 8.73 7.99 0.09
N ASP A 65 9.81 7.60 0.77
CA ASP A 65 10.59 6.40 0.44
C ASP A 65 11.21 5.83 1.72
N LEU A 66 11.05 4.53 1.97
CA LEU A 66 11.62 3.85 3.12
C LEU A 66 13.16 3.92 3.15
N ARG A 67 13.80 3.99 1.98
CA ARG A 67 15.26 4.09 1.85
C ARG A 67 15.82 5.46 2.23
N ARG A 68 14.95 6.48 2.30
CA ARG A 68 15.31 7.86 2.66
C ARG A 68 14.93 8.20 4.09
N LEU A 69 14.53 7.21 4.88
CA LEU A 69 14.26 7.42 6.30
C LEU A 69 15.56 7.74 7.02
N ASP A 70 15.52 8.81 7.79
CA ASP A 70 16.58 9.12 8.75
C ASP A 70 16.37 8.23 9.98
N LEU A 71 17.17 7.15 10.04
CA LEU A 71 17.12 6.13 11.08
C LEU A 71 18.12 6.46 12.21
N VAL A 72 18.10 7.70 12.69
CA VAL A 72 18.91 8.09 13.86
C VAL A 72 18.36 7.38 15.09
N GLU A 73 19.25 6.86 15.95
CA GLU A 73 18.90 6.11 17.16
C GLU A 73 17.92 6.85 18.08
N GLU A 74 18.03 8.18 18.14
CA GLU A 74 17.16 9.06 18.93
C GLU A 74 15.67 8.99 18.55
N ARG A 75 15.34 8.51 17.34
CA ARG A 75 13.95 8.35 16.90
C ARG A 75 13.30 7.05 17.34
N GLY A 76 14.04 6.12 17.91
CA GLY A 76 13.54 4.82 18.37
C GLY A 76 12.98 3.94 17.25
N LEU A 77 13.37 4.17 15.98
CA LEU A 77 12.99 3.33 14.86
C LEU A 77 13.98 2.17 14.72
N ASP A 78 13.52 0.96 14.93
CA ASP A 78 14.31 -0.23 14.69
C ASP A 78 14.54 -0.43 13.18
N ARG A 79 15.81 -0.39 12.78
CA ARG A 79 16.25 -0.59 11.38
C ARG A 79 15.84 -1.97 10.84
N GLY A 80 15.94 -3.00 11.68
CA GLY A 80 15.56 -4.37 11.31
C GLY A 80 14.07 -4.46 11.02
N LEU A 81 13.25 -3.87 11.89
CA LEU A 81 11.81 -3.80 11.71
C LEU A 81 11.42 -3.04 10.44
N ILE A 82 12.03 -1.88 10.18
CA ILE A 82 11.77 -1.11 8.96
C ILE A 82 12.16 -1.91 7.70
N ALA A 83 13.30 -2.59 7.72
CA ALA A 83 13.71 -3.46 6.63
C ALA A 83 12.71 -4.62 6.42
N GLN A 84 12.25 -5.25 7.49
CA GLN A 84 11.23 -6.30 7.45
C GLN A 84 9.91 -5.77 6.88
N LEU A 85 9.42 -4.61 7.32
CA LEU A 85 8.23 -3.97 6.77
C LEU A 85 8.40 -3.66 5.27
N GLY A 86 9.61 -3.27 4.85
CA GLY A 86 9.95 -3.00 3.46
C GLY A 86 9.81 -4.19 2.53
N THR A 87 9.87 -5.43 3.04
CA THR A 87 9.59 -6.64 2.23
C THR A 87 8.11 -6.84 1.93
N CYS A 88 7.23 -6.14 2.63
CA CYS A 88 5.77 -6.29 2.58
C CYS A 88 5.25 -7.69 2.96
N SER A 89 6.07 -8.56 3.56
CA SER A 89 5.67 -9.92 3.97
C SER A 89 4.54 -9.94 5.04
N PHE A 90 4.37 -8.84 5.78
CA PHE A 90 3.26 -8.68 6.71
C PHE A 90 1.90 -8.63 5.99
N VAL A 91 1.87 -8.17 4.74
CA VAL A 91 0.65 -8.14 3.91
C VAL A 91 0.23 -9.54 3.52
N ASP A 92 1.17 -10.40 3.15
CA ASP A 92 0.90 -11.80 2.79
C ASP A 92 0.35 -12.60 3.99
N ARG A 93 0.70 -12.16 5.22
CA ARG A 93 0.23 -12.77 6.48
C ARG A 93 -1.00 -12.06 7.05
N GLN A 94 -1.60 -11.11 6.36
CA GLN A 94 -2.74 -10.29 6.79
C GLN A 94 -2.52 -9.59 8.16
N GLN A 95 -1.25 -9.28 8.48
CA GLN A 95 -0.90 -8.62 9.73
C GLN A 95 -1.13 -7.11 9.63
N ASN A 96 -1.58 -6.52 10.74
CA ASN A 96 -1.75 -5.08 10.87
C ASN A 96 -0.51 -4.43 11.49
N VAL A 97 -0.29 -3.15 11.17
CA VAL A 97 0.84 -2.36 11.65
C VAL A 97 0.32 -1.10 12.34
N VAL A 98 0.90 -0.75 13.49
CA VAL A 98 0.59 0.51 14.18
C VAL A 98 1.86 1.35 14.29
N PHE A 99 1.84 2.52 13.68
CA PHE A 99 2.86 3.55 13.90
C PHE A 99 2.36 4.51 14.96
N GLN A 100 3.04 4.51 16.09
CA GLN A 100 2.70 5.33 17.23
C GLN A 100 3.81 6.34 17.53
N GLY A 101 3.45 7.56 17.91
CA GLY A 101 4.42 8.60 18.27
C GLY A 101 3.79 9.99 18.28
N PHE A 102 4.55 10.98 18.76
CA PHE A 102 4.11 12.37 18.86
C PHE A 102 3.86 13.02 17.49
N THR A 103 3.13 14.12 17.49
CA THR A 103 2.95 14.96 16.29
C THR A 103 4.33 15.40 15.77
N GLY A 104 4.51 15.33 14.44
CA GLY A 104 5.80 15.66 13.82
C GLY A 104 6.83 14.50 13.82
N SER A 105 6.56 13.34 14.45
CA SER A 105 7.51 12.21 14.48
C SER A 105 7.68 11.47 13.14
N GLY A 106 6.95 11.85 12.08
CA GLY A 106 7.10 11.27 10.75
C GLY A 106 6.18 10.08 10.46
N LYS A 107 5.19 9.76 11.30
CA LYS A 107 4.25 8.63 11.08
C LYS A 107 3.56 8.67 9.72
N SER A 108 3.01 9.83 9.35
CA SER A 108 2.34 10.02 8.05
C SER A 108 3.28 9.80 6.87
N TYR A 109 4.54 10.24 7.00
CA TYR A 109 5.57 9.98 6.00
C TYR A 109 5.86 8.47 5.90
N LEU A 110 6.02 7.81 7.04
CA LEU A 110 6.29 6.37 7.12
C LEU A 110 5.12 5.55 6.56
N GLY A 111 3.88 5.93 6.88
CA GLY A 111 2.67 5.31 6.31
C GLY A 111 2.61 5.46 4.79
N CYS A 112 2.92 6.66 4.25
CA CYS A 112 2.99 6.90 2.80
C CYS A 112 4.13 6.11 2.16
N ALA A 113 5.33 6.06 2.79
CA ALA A 113 6.47 5.32 2.29
C ALA A 113 6.18 3.82 2.22
N LEU A 114 5.52 3.26 3.24
CA LEU A 114 5.12 1.85 3.27
C LEU A 114 4.04 1.53 2.22
N ALA A 115 3.04 2.39 2.06
CA ALA A 115 2.02 2.23 1.02
C ALA A 115 2.63 2.29 -0.39
N LYS A 116 3.60 3.19 -0.62
CA LYS A 116 4.35 3.26 -1.88
C LYS A 116 5.19 2.01 -2.12
N GLN A 117 5.88 1.52 -1.08
CA GLN A 117 6.65 0.28 -1.14
C GLN A 117 5.74 -0.90 -1.51
N ALA A 118 4.57 -1.01 -0.90
CA ALA A 118 3.58 -2.03 -1.25
C ALA A 118 3.17 -1.93 -2.73
N CYS A 119 2.93 -0.72 -3.25
CA CYS A 119 2.65 -0.53 -4.68
C CYS A 119 3.80 -1.00 -5.57
N GLN A 120 5.06 -0.79 -5.16
CA GLN A 120 6.24 -1.30 -5.87
C GLN A 120 6.28 -2.84 -5.91
N HIS A 121 5.78 -3.49 -4.87
CA HIS A 121 5.53 -4.94 -4.82
C HIS A 121 4.22 -5.36 -5.54
N ARG A 122 3.60 -4.45 -6.31
CA ARG A 122 2.33 -4.67 -7.03
C ARG A 122 1.12 -4.95 -6.12
N ILE A 123 1.22 -4.60 -4.84
CA ILE A 123 0.14 -4.68 -3.87
C ILE A 123 -0.75 -3.44 -4.02
N ARG A 124 -2.06 -3.66 -4.03
CA ARG A 124 -3.05 -2.57 -4.11
C ARG A 124 -3.17 -1.88 -2.75
N ALA A 125 -2.43 -0.78 -2.57
CA ALA A 125 -2.46 0.03 -1.37
C ALA A 125 -3.34 1.29 -1.55
N HIS A 126 -3.88 1.80 -0.42
CA HIS A 126 -4.56 3.08 -0.35
C HIS A 126 -4.23 3.78 0.97
N TYR A 127 -3.97 5.08 0.89
CA TYR A 127 -3.75 5.95 2.04
C TYR A 127 -4.93 6.89 2.17
N ILE A 128 -5.43 7.06 3.39
CA ILE A 128 -6.49 8.00 3.70
C ILE A 128 -6.32 8.51 5.13
N ARG A 129 -6.65 9.77 5.38
CA ARG A 129 -6.72 10.30 6.74
C ARG A 129 -8.07 9.94 7.36
N MET A 130 -8.10 9.77 8.67
CA MET A 130 -9.33 9.47 9.39
C MET A 130 -10.45 10.49 9.11
N PRO A 131 -10.23 11.83 9.13
CA PRO A 131 -11.27 12.80 8.79
C PRO A 131 -11.83 12.63 7.37
N ASP A 132 -10.96 12.35 6.38
CA ASP A 132 -11.40 12.14 4.99
C ASP A 132 -12.20 10.82 4.85
N LEU A 133 -11.85 9.81 5.65
CA LEU A 133 -12.56 8.54 5.73
C LEU A 133 -13.98 8.77 6.27
N GLU A 134 -14.12 9.54 7.35
CA GLU A 134 -15.39 9.91 7.98
C GLU A 134 -16.28 10.73 7.05
N GLU A 135 -15.71 11.74 6.39
CA GLU A 135 -16.43 12.55 5.41
C GLU A 135 -16.96 11.69 4.25
N SER A 136 -16.11 10.80 3.72
CA SER A 136 -16.49 9.89 2.65
C SER A 136 -17.58 8.90 3.06
N TRP A 137 -17.59 8.47 4.35
CA TRP A 137 -18.65 7.65 4.93
C TRP A 137 -19.96 8.41 5.06
N ALA A 138 -19.93 9.63 5.61
CA ALA A 138 -21.11 10.48 5.70
C ALA A 138 -21.76 10.69 4.33
N ALA A 139 -20.96 11.02 3.31
CA ALA A 139 -21.45 11.18 1.93
C ALA A 139 -22.01 9.89 1.31
N ALA A 140 -21.53 8.72 1.75
CA ALA A 140 -22.03 7.43 1.27
C ALA A 140 -23.32 7.01 1.99
N ARG A 141 -23.43 7.32 3.27
CA ARG A 141 -24.56 6.91 4.13
C ARG A 141 -25.92 7.36 3.59
N ASP A 142 -25.97 8.53 2.97
CA ASP A 142 -27.19 9.15 2.48
C ASP A 142 -27.60 8.67 1.07
N ARG A 143 -26.83 7.77 0.48
CA ARG A 143 -27.09 7.22 -0.87
C ARG A 143 -27.67 5.81 -0.83
N PRO A 144 -28.59 5.45 -1.73
CA PRO A 144 -29.07 4.07 -1.85
C PRO A 144 -27.92 3.08 -2.06
N ALA A 145 -27.84 2.04 -1.22
CA ALA A 145 -26.76 1.06 -1.20
C ALA A 145 -25.32 1.67 -1.01
N GLY A 146 -25.24 2.94 -0.61
CA GLY A 146 -23.98 3.67 -0.52
C GLY A 146 -23.06 3.09 0.57
N LYS A 147 -23.63 2.74 1.74
CA LYS A 147 -22.88 2.10 2.83
C LYS A 147 -22.16 0.83 2.36
N GLU A 148 -22.89 -0.08 1.70
CA GLU A 148 -22.33 -1.35 1.24
C GLU A 148 -21.27 -1.14 0.15
N LYS A 149 -21.49 -0.22 -0.78
CA LYS A 149 -20.51 0.13 -1.81
C LYS A 149 -19.24 0.71 -1.21
N TRP A 150 -19.40 1.55 -0.18
CA TRP A 150 -18.30 2.18 0.53
C TRP A 150 -17.48 1.12 1.29
N LEU A 151 -18.12 0.28 2.08
CA LEU A 151 -17.47 -0.80 2.83
C LEU A 151 -16.73 -1.75 1.88
N ARG A 152 -17.37 -2.17 0.79
CA ARG A 152 -16.73 -3.01 -0.24
C ARG A 152 -15.52 -2.34 -0.88
N LYS A 153 -15.59 -1.03 -1.15
CA LYS A 153 -14.47 -0.26 -1.71
C LYS A 153 -13.25 -0.29 -0.80
N TYR A 154 -13.44 0.03 0.50
CA TYR A 154 -12.33 0.14 1.44
C TYR A 154 -11.86 -1.23 1.96
N ALA A 155 -12.74 -2.21 2.04
CA ALA A 155 -12.37 -3.60 2.34
C ALA A 155 -11.52 -4.24 1.22
N ALA A 156 -11.73 -3.85 -0.04
CA ALA A 156 -11.03 -4.43 -1.19
C ALA A 156 -9.58 -3.99 -1.38
N PHE A 157 -9.07 -3.04 -0.59
CA PHE A 157 -7.64 -2.70 -0.63
C PHE A 157 -6.84 -3.75 0.13
N THR A 158 -5.82 -4.30 -0.51
CA THR A 158 -4.94 -5.30 0.11
C THR A 158 -4.16 -4.67 1.27
N LEU A 159 -3.76 -3.40 1.13
CA LEU A 159 -3.18 -2.60 2.21
C LEU A 159 -3.95 -1.28 2.33
N LEU A 160 -4.51 -1.01 3.49
CA LEU A 160 -5.14 0.26 3.82
C LEU A 160 -4.33 0.99 4.89
N VAL A 161 -3.89 2.21 4.60
CA VAL A 161 -3.21 3.08 5.57
C VAL A 161 -4.19 4.14 6.04
N ILE A 162 -4.52 4.13 7.33
CA ILE A 162 -5.38 5.12 7.97
C ILE A 162 -4.51 6.01 8.85
N ASP A 163 -4.35 7.25 8.42
CA ASP A 163 -3.58 8.25 9.16
C ASP A 163 -4.48 9.10 10.06
N GLU A 164 -3.88 9.74 11.06
CA GLU A 164 -4.60 10.51 12.08
C GLU A 164 -5.64 9.65 12.84
N TRP A 165 -5.27 8.35 13.05
CA TRP A 165 -6.16 7.37 13.66
C TRP A 165 -6.61 7.76 15.05
N LEU A 166 -7.94 7.89 15.24
CA LEU A 166 -8.62 8.19 16.50
C LEU A 166 -8.01 9.38 17.27
N LEU A 167 -7.71 10.47 16.55
CA LEU A 167 -7.29 11.73 17.16
C LEU A 167 -8.37 12.23 18.13
N ASP A 168 -9.63 12.16 17.72
CA ASP A 168 -10.82 12.46 18.49
C ASP A 168 -11.60 11.18 18.82
N SER A 169 -12.51 11.26 19.79
CA SER A 169 -13.39 10.14 20.13
C SER A 169 -14.48 10.02 19.06
N PRO A 170 -14.55 8.90 18.31
CA PRO A 170 -15.55 8.72 17.28
C PRO A 170 -16.96 8.62 17.88
N ASP A 171 -17.95 9.12 17.18
CA ASP A 171 -19.35 8.90 17.49
C ASP A 171 -19.78 7.44 17.23
N ASP A 172 -20.99 7.07 17.61
CA ASP A 172 -21.49 5.69 17.50
C ASP A 172 -21.62 5.26 16.02
N SER A 173 -21.90 6.18 15.09
CA SER A 173 -21.99 5.89 13.68
C SER A 173 -20.61 5.55 13.09
N ILE A 174 -19.59 6.30 13.49
CA ILE A 174 -18.20 6.08 13.07
C ILE A 174 -17.66 4.81 13.73
N ARG A 175 -17.95 4.56 15.01
CA ARG A 175 -17.58 3.29 15.67
C ARG A 175 -18.15 2.08 14.95
N GLY A 176 -19.44 2.11 14.60
CA GLY A 176 -20.09 1.03 13.87
C GLY A 176 -19.47 0.82 12.49
N MET A 177 -19.15 1.90 11.76
CA MET A 177 -18.48 1.83 10.47
C MET A 177 -17.07 1.22 10.59
N LEU A 178 -16.28 1.68 11.57
CA LEU A 178 -14.92 1.17 11.78
C LEU A 178 -14.94 -0.32 12.14
N LEU A 179 -15.83 -0.74 13.03
CA LEU A 179 -15.98 -2.14 13.41
C LEU A 179 -16.29 -3.00 12.19
N GLU A 180 -17.32 -2.64 11.41
CA GLU A 180 -17.72 -3.36 10.21
C GLU A 180 -16.60 -3.41 9.16
N LEU A 181 -15.87 -2.29 8.96
CA LEU A 181 -14.74 -2.25 8.03
C LEU A 181 -13.61 -3.17 8.47
N LEU A 182 -13.25 -3.13 9.76
CA LEU A 182 -12.16 -3.94 10.30
C LEU A 182 -12.50 -5.43 10.34
N GLU A 183 -13.76 -5.80 10.64
CA GLU A 183 -14.25 -7.18 10.55
C GLU A 183 -14.12 -7.72 9.12
N ARG A 184 -14.52 -6.95 8.10
CA ARG A 184 -14.36 -7.35 6.70
C ARG A 184 -12.91 -7.49 6.25
N ARG A 185 -11.97 -6.85 6.95
CA ARG A 185 -10.54 -6.90 6.66
C ARG A 185 -9.79 -7.93 7.49
N TYR A 186 -10.42 -8.43 8.56
CA TYR A 186 -9.82 -9.44 9.42
C TYR A 186 -9.49 -10.70 8.62
N ASP A 187 -8.28 -11.24 8.77
CA ASP A 187 -7.74 -12.39 8.02
C ASP A 187 -7.87 -12.31 6.48
N ALA A 188 -8.15 -11.12 5.93
CA ALA A 188 -8.31 -10.91 4.49
C ALA A 188 -7.34 -9.87 3.92
N ALA A 189 -6.98 -8.86 4.71
CA ALA A 189 -6.16 -7.75 4.25
C ALA A 189 -5.48 -7.03 5.43
N SER A 190 -4.38 -6.35 5.16
CA SER A 190 -3.62 -5.61 6.18
C SER A 190 -4.04 -4.15 6.28
N THR A 191 -4.02 -3.63 7.52
CA THR A 191 -4.26 -2.21 7.80
C THR A 191 -3.07 -1.62 8.56
N VAL A 192 -2.64 -0.42 8.15
CA VAL A 192 -1.64 0.37 8.85
C VAL A 192 -2.35 1.54 9.53
N PHE A 193 -2.13 1.70 10.81
CA PHE A 193 -2.69 2.80 11.60
C PHE A 193 -1.56 3.75 12.00
N CYS A 194 -1.71 5.04 11.71
CA CYS A 194 -0.81 6.08 12.19
C CYS A 194 -1.51 6.86 13.31
N SER A 195 -1.11 6.64 14.56
CA SER A 195 -1.79 7.19 15.75
C SER A 195 -0.87 8.07 16.59
N PHE A 196 -1.45 9.11 17.18
CA PHE A 196 -0.80 9.95 18.19
C PHE A 196 -0.93 9.37 19.60
N LYS A 197 -2.10 8.80 19.92
CA LYS A 197 -2.42 8.29 21.26
C LYS A 197 -1.95 6.85 21.42
N VAL A 198 -1.50 6.52 22.65
CA VAL A 198 -1.43 5.14 23.12
C VAL A 198 -2.86 4.62 23.15
N CYS A 199 -3.28 3.94 22.09
CA CYS A 199 -4.60 3.36 22.05
C CYS A 199 -4.58 2.08 22.91
N VAL A 200 -5.03 2.18 24.15
CA VAL A 200 -5.16 1.02 25.08
C VAL A 200 -6.06 -0.07 24.47
N TYR A 201 -6.92 0.30 23.53
CA TYR A 201 -7.76 -0.64 22.75
C TYR A 201 -7.07 -1.20 21.51
N ALA A 202 -5.89 -0.68 21.14
CA ALA A 202 -5.07 -1.22 20.04
C ALA A 202 -4.22 -2.43 20.44
N ALA A 203 -4.46 -3.00 21.63
CA ALA A 203 -3.80 -4.23 22.08
C ALA A 203 -4.02 -5.46 21.17
N MET A 204 -4.86 -5.32 20.14
CA MET A 204 -5.04 -6.33 19.09
C MET A 204 -4.17 -6.12 17.85
N PHE A 205 -3.34 -5.08 17.78
CA PHE A 205 -2.63 -4.69 16.56
C PHE A 205 -1.15 -4.40 16.78
N ILE A 206 -0.50 -5.21 17.60
CA ILE A 206 0.96 -5.22 17.65
C ILE A 206 1.44 -6.10 16.51
N ILE A 207 2.51 -5.70 15.82
CA ILE A 207 3.22 -6.59 14.92
C ILE A 207 3.68 -7.78 15.76
N ALA A 208 2.91 -8.84 15.75
CA ALA A 208 3.32 -10.09 16.32
C ALA A 208 4.29 -10.75 15.35
N SER A 209 5.57 -10.47 15.49
CA SER A 209 6.62 -11.31 14.95
C SER A 209 6.80 -12.47 15.91
N GLY A 210 6.12 -13.59 15.65
CA GLY A 210 6.30 -14.83 16.40
C GLY A 210 5.20 -15.15 17.42
N PRO A 211 5.13 -16.41 17.90
CA PRO A 211 4.18 -16.83 18.92
C PRO A 211 4.46 -16.06 20.21
N TYR A 212 3.50 -15.26 20.65
CA TYR A 212 3.56 -14.64 21.96
C TYR A 212 3.27 -15.68 23.04
N ASP A 213 4.28 -16.01 23.83
CA ASP A 213 4.06 -16.49 25.20
C ASP A 213 3.44 -15.33 25.98
N VAL A 214 2.16 -15.42 26.25
CA VAL A 214 1.48 -14.52 27.20
C VAL A 214 2.03 -14.90 28.59
N PRO A 215 2.75 -14.01 29.29
CA PRO A 215 3.11 -14.30 30.67
C PRO A 215 1.81 -14.36 31.49
N THR A 216 1.44 -15.56 31.90
CA THR A 216 0.42 -15.78 32.92
C THR A 216 0.89 -15.07 34.20
N ARG A 217 0.24 -13.95 34.54
CA ARG A 217 0.38 -13.37 35.88
C ARG A 217 -0.21 -14.35 36.88
N THR A 218 0.65 -14.99 37.66
CA THR A 218 0.32 -15.53 38.99
C THR A 218 0.14 -14.39 39.99
#